data_3fc86eef700e4102fe76aabb2cad85b9
#
_entry.id   3fc86eef700e4102fe76aabb2cad85b9
#
_cell.length_a   1.000
_cell.length_b   1.000
_cell.length_c   1.000
_cell.angle_alpha   90.00
_cell.angle_beta   90.00
_cell.angle_gamma   90.00
#
_symmetry.space_group_name_H-M   'P 1'
#
loop_
_entity.id
_entity.type
_entity.pdbx_description
1 polymer ?
#
loop_
_entity_poly.entity_id
_entity_poly.type
_entity_poly.pdbx_seq_one_letter_code
_entity_poly.pdbx_strand_id
1 'polypeptide(L)'
;MDLRRRHGLAHEEAIHDPEAMVCLESVARLLDDAADEFARPDLGLRLGTSQNPGMLGLLAVVIQGSDSVGSALADISRYLFVHSPSYQIVVETPLPAPNMGWVTVRFDVDVDAQVPFRQLVDGCLSSMLTLARSLTGIPITPHSVSLPHTPAASRRTYETVFGAPVVFEQPRAAVHLAPDLLATPLKPARPEIRHFLNFFH
;
A
#
# COMPACT_ATOMS: atom_id res chain seq x y z
N MET A 1 -11.47 -20.21 -18.63
CA MET A 1 -11.81 -18.91 -19.26
C MET A 1 -10.87 -17.87 -18.69
N ASP A 2 -10.24 -17.03 -19.52
CA ASP A 2 -9.23 -16.06 -19.04
C ASP A 2 -9.90 -15.02 -18.13
N LEU A 3 -9.49 -14.96 -16.85
CA LEU A 3 -9.99 -14.03 -15.84
C LEU A 3 -9.87 -12.58 -16.30
N ARG A 4 -8.78 -12.21 -16.98
CA ARG A 4 -8.57 -10.84 -17.48
C ARG A 4 -9.66 -10.44 -18.47
N ARG A 5 -10.07 -11.36 -19.37
CA ARG A 5 -11.18 -11.11 -20.31
C ARG A 5 -12.50 -10.93 -19.62
N ARG A 6 -12.75 -11.70 -18.53
CA ARG A 6 -13.98 -11.59 -17.73
C ARG A 6 -14.15 -10.18 -17.13
N HIS A 7 -13.05 -9.55 -16.75
CA HIS A 7 -13.05 -8.23 -16.10
C HIS A 7 -12.66 -7.08 -17.03
N GLY A 8 -12.66 -7.26 -18.35
CA GLY A 8 -12.37 -6.21 -19.31
C GLY A 8 -10.91 -5.75 -19.35
N LEU A 9 -9.98 -6.56 -18.80
CA LEU A 9 -8.55 -6.27 -18.71
C LEU A 9 -7.72 -7.01 -19.79
N ALA A 10 -8.37 -7.47 -20.84
CA ALA A 10 -7.74 -8.32 -21.87
C ALA A 10 -7.20 -7.56 -23.09
N HIS A 11 -7.18 -6.24 -23.07
CA HIS A 11 -6.56 -5.49 -24.16
C HIS A 11 -5.05 -5.72 -24.13
N GLU A 12 -4.50 -6.43 -25.12
CA GLU A 12 -3.06 -6.72 -25.21
C GLU A 12 -2.22 -5.44 -25.17
N GLU A 13 -2.72 -4.35 -25.73
CA GLU A 13 -2.09 -3.03 -25.68
C GLU A 13 -1.93 -2.53 -24.23
N ALA A 14 -2.93 -2.70 -23.37
CA ALA A 14 -2.86 -2.27 -21.97
C ALA A 14 -1.88 -3.09 -21.12
N ILE A 15 -1.57 -4.33 -21.52
CA ILE A 15 -0.62 -5.19 -20.80
C ILE A 15 0.83 -4.80 -21.08
N HIS A 16 1.09 -4.23 -22.25
CA HIS A 16 2.44 -3.85 -22.70
C HIS A 16 2.70 -2.36 -22.61
N ASP A 17 1.67 -1.55 -22.36
CA ASP A 17 1.79 -0.11 -22.17
C ASP A 17 1.86 0.23 -20.67
N PRO A 18 3.01 0.65 -20.13
CA PRO A 18 3.16 1.01 -18.72
C PRO A 18 2.33 2.25 -18.31
N GLU A 19 1.85 3.04 -19.28
CA GLU A 19 1.01 4.23 -19.05
C GLU A 19 -0.50 3.92 -19.19
N ALA A 20 -0.86 2.68 -19.51
CA ALA A 20 -2.26 2.30 -19.68
C ALA A 20 -3.03 2.40 -18.36
N MET A 21 -4.10 3.16 -18.37
CA MET A 21 -5.03 3.26 -17.25
C MET A 21 -6.03 2.11 -17.28
N VAL A 22 -6.19 1.42 -16.16
CA VAL A 22 -7.14 0.34 -15.97
C VAL A 22 -8.17 0.71 -14.91
N CYS A 23 -9.41 0.22 -15.07
CA CYS A 23 -10.46 0.43 -14.08
C CYS A 23 -10.12 -0.31 -12.78
N LEU A 24 -10.02 0.42 -11.67
CA LEU A 24 -9.66 -0.14 -10.37
C LEU A 24 -10.65 -1.19 -9.89
N GLU A 25 -11.95 -0.99 -10.15
CA GLU A 25 -12.98 -1.97 -9.81
C GLU A 25 -12.79 -3.29 -10.56
N SER A 26 -12.39 -3.21 -11.84
CA SER A 26 -12.06 -4.40 -12.63
C SER A 26 -10.87 -5.15 -12.04
N VAL A 27 -9.85 -4.43 -11.55
CA VAL A 27 -8.69 -5.04 -10.85
C VAL A 27 -9.13 -5.66 -9.53
N ALA A 28 -9.96 -4.97 -8.74
CA ALA A 28 -10.45 -5.49 -7.46
C ALA A 28 -11.22 -6.80 -7.65
N ARG A 29 -12.18 -6.84 -8.61
CA ARG A 29 -12.93 -8.06 -8.95
C ARG A 29 -12.03 -9.18 -9.47
N LEU A 30 -11.06 -8.84 -10.32
CA LEU A 30 -10.08 -9.81 -10.82
C LEU A 30 -9.30 -10.46 -9.69
N LEU A 31 -8.85 -9.69 -8.70
CA LEU A 31 -8.06 -10.20 -7.57
C LEU A 31 -8.89 -11.12 -6.67
N ASP A 32 -10.13 -10.75 -6.36
CA ASP A 32 -11.00 -11.58 -5.53
C ASP A 32 -11.38 -12.88 -6.29
N ASP A 33 -11.77 -12.82 -7.58
CA ASP A 33 -12.07 -14.00 -8.39
C ASP A 33 -10.83 -14.90 -8.56
N ALA A 34 -9.64 -14.31 -8.72
CA ALA A 34 -8.39 -15.08 -8.82
C ALA A 34 -8.06 -15.78 -7.50
N ALA A 35 -8.29 -15.11 -6.36
CA ALA A 35 -8.09 -15.72 -5.06
C ALA A 35 -8.98 -16.96 -4.87
N ASP A 36 -10.23 -16.88 -5.33
CA ASP A 36 -11.20 -17.98 -5.25
C ASP A 36 -10.85 -19.10 -6.25
N GLU A 37 -10.60 -18.77 -7.54
CA GLU A 37 -10.32 -19.76 -8.60
C GLU A 37 -9.03 -20.55 -8.32
N PHE A 38 -8.01 -19.90 -7.77
CA PHE A 38 -6.73 -20.56 -7.45
C PHE A 38 -6.65 -21.07 -6.00
N ALA A 39 -7.74 -20.99 -5.23
CA ALA A 39 -7.77 -21.33 -3.79
C ALA A 39 -6.62 -20.65 -3.01
N ARG A 40 -6.40 -19.35 -3.27
CA ARG A 40 -5.37 -18.51 -2.66
C ARG A 40 -6.01 -17.36 -1.89
N PRO A 41 -6.61 -17.61 -0.73
CA PRO A 41 -7.28 -16.57 0.04
C PRO A 41 -6.34 -15.47 0.55
N ASP A 42 -5.03 -15.70 0.50
CA ASP A 42 -3.96 -14.77 0.86
C ASP A 42 -3.30 -14.08 -0.35
N LEU A 43 -3.95 -14.09 -1.53
CA LEU A 43 -3.38 -13.59 -2.79
C LEU A 43 -2.92 -12.13 -2.68
N GLY A 44 -3.79 -11.25 -2.19
CA GLY A 44 -3.48 -9.83 -2.02
C GLY A 44 -2.26 -9.61 -1.10
N LEU A 45 -2.24 -10.27 0.05
CA LEU A 45 -1.11 -10.20 0.98
C LEU A 45 0.21 -10.62 0.32
N ARG A 46 0.20 -11.70 -0.46
CA ARG A 46 1.39 -12.19 -1.19
C ARG A 46 1.85 -11.22 -2.26
N LEU A 47 0.90 -10.69 -3.05
CA LEU A 47 1.22 -9.68 -4.07
C LEU A 47 1.88 -8.47 -3.44
N GLY A 48 1.35 -7.97 -2.33
CA GLY A 48 1.94 -6.83 -1.63
C GLY A 48 3.34 -7.10 -1.08
N THR A 49 3.60 -8.30 -0.55
CA THR A 49 4.94 -8.67 -0.04
C THR A 49 5.98 -8.87 -1.15
N SER A 50 5.56 -9.09 -2.40
CA SER A 50 6.46 -9.25 -3.55
C SER A 50 6.83 -7.92 -4.23
N GLN A 51 6.26 -6.80 -3.79
CA GLN A 51 6.46 -5.50 -4.41
C GLN A 51 7.82 -4.87 -4.08
N ASN A 52 8.26 -3.99 -4.97
CA ASN A 52 9.46 -3.17 -4.78
C ASN A 52 9.14 -1.70 -5.12
N PRO A 53 9.98 -0.73 -4.68
CA PRO A 53 9.71 0.69 -4.90
C PRO A 53 9.46 1.09 -6.36
N GLY A 54 10.04 0.37 -7.33
CA GLY A 54 9.88 0.65 -8.75
C GLY A 54 8.42 0.56 -9.24
N MET A 55 7.55 -0.17 -8.55
CA MET A 55 6.13 -0.25 -8.88
C MET A 55 5.41 1.11 -8.83
N LEU A 56 5.94 2.06 -8.04
CA LEU A 56 5.35 3.39 -7.88
C LEU A 56 5.77 4.38 -8.99
N GLY A 57 6.59 3.94 -9.97
CA GLY A 57 7.02 4.80 -11.06
C GLY A 57 7.69 6.08 -10.58
N LEU A 58 7.23 7.24 -11.08
CA LEU A 58 7.77 8.55 -10.69
C LEU A 58 7.59 8.85 -9.20
N LEU A 59 6.54 8.37 -8.56
CA LEU A 59 6.32 8.54 -7.12
C LEU A 59 7.44 7.88 -6.31
N ALA A 60 8.03 6.77 -6.78
CA ALA A 60 9.18 6.16 -6.15
C ALA A 60 10.39 7.09 -6.07
N VAL A 61 10.59 7.93 -7.08
CA VAL A 61 11.70 8.90 -7.12
C VAL A 61 11.48 9.96 -6.03
N VAL A 62 10.27 10.49 -5.92
CA VAL A 62 9.90 11.49 -4.89
C VAL A 62 10.13 10.91 -3.49
N ILE A 63 9.59 9.72 -3.22
CA ILE A 63 9.71 9.05 -1.91
C ILE A 63 11.18 8.78 -1.56
N GLN A 64 11.99 8.32 -2.51
CA GLN A 64 13.41 8.06 -2.27
C GLN A 64 14.22 9.35 -2.05
N GLY A 65 13.68 10.51 -2.41
CA GLY A 65 14.25 11.83 -2.11
C GLY A 65 13.92 12.35 -0.70
N SER A 66 12.96 11.74 -0.03
CA SER A 66 12.56 12.15 1.32
C SER A 66 13.62 11.76 2.36
N ASP A 67 13.80 12.59 3.40
CA ASP A 67 14.82 12.38 4.43
C ASP A 67 14.40 11.36 5.51
N SER A 68 13.08 11.21 5.73
CA SER A 68 12.52 10.37 6.80
C SER A 68 11.23 9.69 6.38
N VAL A 69 10.78 8.72 7.18
CA VAL A 69 9.47 8.08 7.01
C VAL A 69 8.34 9.12 7.04
N GLY A 70 8.42 10.11 7.93
CA GLY A 70 7.41 11.16 8.05
C GLY A 70 7.31 12.01 6.79
N SER A 71 8.44 12.46 6.24
CA SER A 71 8.46 13.23 4.98
C SER A 71 7.99 12.36 3.80
N ALA A 72 8.41 11.10 3.72
CA ALA A 72 7.93 10.17 2.70
C ALA A 72 6.41 9.95 2.75
N LEU A 73 5.84 9.79 3.94
CA LEU A 73 4.39 9.67 4.11
C LEU A 73 3.64 10.95 3.71
N ALA A 74 4.21 12.12 4.00
CA ALA A 74 3.64 13.40 3.57
C ALA A 74 3.66 13.52 2.02
N ASP A 75 4.76 13.13 1.39
CA ASP A 75 4.91 13.13 -0.07
C ASP A 75 3.97 12.12 -0.74
N ILE A 76 3.86 10.90 -0.18
CA ILE A 76 2.88 9.91 -0.66
C ILE A 76 1.46 10.45 -0.53
N SER A 77 1.08 10.99 0.62
CA SER A 77 -0.25 11.57 0.84
C SER A 77 -0.58 12.67 -0.16
N ARG A 78 0.44 13.46 -0.55
CA ARG A 78 0.28 14.57 -1.49
C ARG A 78 0.23 14.14 -2.96
N TYR A 79 1.01 13.12 -3.35
CA TYR A 79 1.25 12.79 -4.75
C TYR A 79 0.73 11.42 -5.19
N LEU A 80 0.10 10.63 -4.30
CA LEU A 80 -0.40 9.30 -4.63
C LEU A 80 -1.40 9.30 -5.79
N PHE A 81 -2.13 10.39 -5.96
CA PHE A 81 -3.09 10.56 -7.07
C PHE A 81 -2.44 10.43 -8.46
N VAL A 82 -1.13 10.70 -8.58
CA VAL A 82 -0.37 10.52 -9.84
C VAL A 82 -0.25 9.03 -10.17
N HIS A 83 -0.13 8.17 -9.14
CA HIS A 83 -0.09 6.72 -9.31
C HIS A 83 -1.50 6.14 -9.51
N SER A 84 -2.46 6.57 -8.71
CA SER A 84 -3.86 6.18 -8.84
C SER A 84 -4.76 7.25 -8.21
N PRO A 85 -5.68 7.87 -8.98
CA PRO A 85 -6.59 8.87 -8.44
C PRO A 85 -7.61 8.30 -7.43
N SER A 86 -7.84 6.98 -7.45
CA SER A 86 -8.76 6.30 -6.53
C SER A 86 -8.14 5.94 -5.18
N TYR A 87 -6.84 6.20 -4.98
CA TYR A 87 -6.16 5.91 -3.73
C TYR A 87 -5.86 7.18 -2.95
N GLN A 88 -6.10 7.13 -1.65
CA GLN A 88 -5.72 8.19 -0.74
C GLN A 88 -5.03 7.61 0.50
N ILE A 89 -3.93 8.23 0.91
CA ILE A 89 -3.28 7.99 2.20
C ILE A 89 -3.46 9.23 3.05
N VAL A 90 -3.96 9.03 4.28
CA VAL A 90 -4.14 10.09 5.27
C VAL A 90 -3.32 9.73 6.51
N VAL A 91 -2.45 10.65 6.92
CA VAL A 91 -1.64 10.49 8.12
C VAL A 91 -2.27 11.29 9.25
N GLU A 92 -2.79 10.57 10.24
CA GLU A 92 -3.40 11.13 11.43
C GLU A 92 -2.39 11.03 12.57
N THR A 93 -1.84 12.17 12.95
CA THR A 93 -0.95 12.24 14.13
C THR A 93 -1.78 12.43 15.39
N PRO A 94 -1.44 11.76 16.51
CA PRO A 94 -2.13 11.98 17.76
C PRO A 94 -1.98 13.45 18.19
N LEU A 95 -3.05 14.02 18.71
CA LEU A 95 -2.96 15.31 19.41
C LEU A 95 -1.94 15.17 20.57
N PRO A 96 -1.18 16.22 20.87
CA PRO A 96 -0.23 16.19 21.97
C PRO A 96 -0.99 15.96 23.29
N ALA A 97 -1.01 14.72 23.72
CA ALA A 97 -1.55 14.28 24.99
C ALA A 97 -0.45 13.49 25.73
N PRO A 98 -0.36 13.58 27.05
CA PRO A 98 0.74 13.00 27.82
C PRO A 98 0.82 11.45 27.76
N ASN A 99 -0.13 10.77 27.17
CA ASN A 99 -0.18 9.32 27.06
C ASN A 99 -0.41 8.87 25.60
N MET A 100 0.65 8.94 24.82
CA MET A 100 0.95 8.10 23.65
C MET A 100 -0.24 7.69 22.77
N GLY A 101 -0.57 8.56 21.81
CA GLY A 101 -1.34 8.12 20.65
C GLY A 101 -0.43 7.48 19.60
N TRP A 102 -0.98 6.55 18.83
CA TRP A 102 -0.30 5.99 17.66
C TRP A 102 -0.50 6.93 16.48
N VAL A 103 0.50 7.01 15.59
CA VAL A 103 0.31 7.59 14.27
C VAL A 103 -0.53 6.62 13.45
N THR A 104 -1.66 7.07 12.96
CA THR A 104 -2.54 6.25 12.10
C THR A 104 -2.30 6.63 10.65
N VAL A 105 -1.78 5.69 9.87
CA VAL A 105 -1.67 5.80 8.42
C VAL A 105 -2.87 5.10 7.81
N ARG A 106 -3.88 5.88 7.43
CA ARG A 106 -5.12 5.38 6.83
C ARG A 106 -4.97 5.27 5.32
N PHE A 107 -5.49 4.19 4.76
CA PHE A 107 -5.58 3.96 3.33
C PHE A 107 -7.05 3.92 2.92
N ASP A 108 -7.45 4.88 2.12
CA ASP A 108 -8.79 4.97 1.57
C ASP A 108 -8.77 4.59 0.09
N VAL A 109 -9.78 3.84 -0.35
CA VAL A 109 -9.99 3.43 -1.73
C VAL A 109 -11.36 3.93 -2.16
N ASP A 110 -11.38 4.69 -3.25
CA ASP A 110 -12.63 5.16 -3.86
C ASP A 110 -13.11 4.11 -4.88
N VAL A 111 -13.94 3.20 -4.41
CA VAL A 111 -14.63 2.17 -5.19
C VAL A 111 -16.07 2.05 -4.71
N ASP A 112 -16.96 1.61 -5.61
CA ASP A 112 -18.35 1.32 -5.23
C ASP A 112 -18.39 0.29 -4.09
N ALA A 113 -19.24 0.53 -3.09
CA ALA A 113 -19.39 -0.33 -1.90
C ALA A 113 -19.80 -1.78 -2.23
N GLN A 114 -20.33 -2.04 -3.44
CA GLN A 114 -20.70 -3.37 -3.91
C GLN A 114 -19.52 -4.12 -4.57
N VAL A 115 -18.39 -3.46 -4.80
CA VAL A 115 -17.21 -4.08 -5.38
C VAL A 115 -16.47 -4.85 -4.29
N PRO A 116 -16.17 -6.15 -4.47
CA PRO A 116 -15.29 -6.85 -3.56
C PRO A 116 -13.89 -6.24 -3.63
N PHE A 117 -13.32 -5.87 -2.50
CA PHE A 117 -12.03 -5.17 -2.44
C PHE A 117 -11.06 -5.72 -1.39
N ARG A 118 -11.36 -6.89 -0.81
CA ARG A 118 -10.50 -7.50 0.24
C ARG A 118 -9.08 -7.71 -0.22
N GLN A 119 -8.91 -8.41 -1.35
CA GLN A 119 -7.58 -8.72 -1.88
C GLN A 119 -6.83 -7.45 -2.30
N LEU A 120 -7.54 -6.43 -2.81
CA LEU A 120 -6.97 -5.14 -3.16
C LEU A 120 -6.40 -4.42 -1.92
N VAL A 121 -7.21 -4.29 -0.86
CA VAL A 121 -6.81 -3.61 0.39
C VAL A 121 -5.67 -4.37 1.08
N ASP A 122 -5.76 -5.70 1.15
CA ASP A 122 -4.70 -6.56 1.69
C ASP A 122 -3.39 -6.34 0.94
N GLY A 123 -3.46 -6.29 -0.39
CA GLY A 123 -2.32 -6.01 -1.26
C GLY A 123 -1.72 -4.62 -1.03
N CYS A 124 -2.54 -3.60 -0.97
CA CYS A 124 -2.09 -2.22 -0.77
C CYS A 124 -1.41 -2.03 0.60
N LEU A 125 -2.02 -2.49 1.70
CA LEU A 125 -1.42 -2.35 3.03
C LEU A 125 -0.14 -3.19 3.20
N SER A 126 -0.11 -4.41 2.65
CA SER A 126 1.11 -5.23 2.68
C SER A 126 2.22 -4.65 1.82
N SER A 127 1.89 -4.05 0.65
CA SER A 127 2.83 -3.29 -0.18
C SER A 127 3.40 -2.10 0.59
N MET A 128 2.56 -1.31 1.22
CA MET A 128 2.97 -0.12 1.97
C MET A 128 4.03 -0.48 3.03
N LEU A 129 3.79 -1.52 3.84
CA LEU A 129 4.77 -1.96 4.85
C LEU A 129 6.02 -2.57 4.23
N THR A 130 5.88 -3.34 3.14
CA THR A 130 7.02 -3.93 2.42
C THR A 130 7.92 -2.83 1.86
N LEU A 131 7.34 -1.80 1.25
CA LEU A 131 8.07 -0.65 0.71
C LEU A 131 8.74 0.16 1.82
N ALA A 132 8.03 0.43 2.93
CA ALA A 132 8.59 1.15 4.07
C ALA A 132 9.80 0.41 4.68
N ARG A 133 9.71 -0.92 4.85
CA ARG A 133 10.83 -1.77 5.31
C ARG A 133 11.99 -1.76 4.33
N SER A 134 11.72 -1.82 3.03
CA SER A 134 12.75 -1.76 1.98
C SER A 134 13.49 -0.42 1.97
N LEU A 135 12.75 0.68 2.05
CA LEU A 135 13.28 2.05 1.98
C LEU A 135 14.07 2.44 3.22
N THR A 136 13.64 2.01 4.40
CA THR A 136 14.35 2.29 5.66
C THR A 136 15.46 1.27 5.95
N GLY A 137 15.26 0.03 5.53
CA GLY A 137 16.17 -1.09 5.84
C GLY A 137 16.06 -1.62 7.27
N ILE A 138 15.01 -1.20 8.00
CA ILE A 138 14.72 -1.71 9.34
C ILE A 138 13.41 -2.52 9.33
N PRO A 139 13.23 -3.45 10.29
CA PRO A 139 11.99 -4.19 10.45
C PRO A 139 10.93 -3.29 11.08
N ILE A 140 10.19 -2.53 10.26
CA ILE A 140 9.05 -1.74 10.75
C ILE A 140 7.97 -2.70 11.23
N THR A 141 7.64 -2.62 12.53
CA THR A 141 6.59 -3.40 13.17
C THR A 141 5.48 -2.45 13.62
N PRO A 142 4.29 -2.51 13.00
CA PRO A 142 3.14 -1.75 13.48
C PRO A 142 2.73 -2.17 14.89
N HIS A 143 2.08 -1.28 15.62
CA HIS A 143 1.37 -1.66 16.84
C HIS A 143 0.18 -2.57 16.53
N SER A 144 -0.57 -2.23 15.49
CA SER A 144 -1.68 -3.02 14.97
C SER A 144 -2.04 -2.59 13.54
N VAL A 145 -2.83 -3.43 12.86
CA VAL A 145 -3.41 -3.14 11.55
C VAL A 145 -4.93 -3.28 11.64
N SER A 146 -5.64 -2.31 11.09
CA SER A 146 -7.10 -2.31 10.98
C SER A 146 -7.53 -2.62 9.55
N LEU A 147 -8.46 -3.55 9.37
CA LEU A 147 -8.99 -3.95 8.07
C LEU A 147 -10.53 -3.83 8.06
N PRO A 148 -11.15 -3.29 6.98
CA PRO A 148 -12.59 -3.05 6.93
C PRO A 148 -13.43 -4.29 6.59
N HIS A 149 -12.80 -5.40 6.30
CA HIS A 149 -13.46 -6.63 5.85
C HIS A 149 -13.24 -7.79 6.85
N THR A 150 -13.98 -8.87 6.69
CA THR A 150 -13.73 -10.14 7.34
C THR A 150 -12.48 -10.82 6.78
N PRO A 151 -11.74 -11.63 7.56
CA PRO A 151 -10.54 -12.29 7.08
C PRO A 151 -10.83 -13.24 5.92
N ALA A 152 -10.10 -13.14 4.82
CA ALA A 152 -10.13 -14.11 3.72
C ALA A 152 -9.25 -15.33 4.02
N ALA A 153 -8.11 -15.13 4.67
CA ALA A 153 -7.18 -16.16 5.10
C ALA A 153 -7.18 -16.31 6.64
N SER A 154 -6.34 -17.20 7.17
CA SER A 154 -6.21 -17.34 8.62
C SER A 154 -5.66 -16.05 9.27
N ARG A 155 -6.13 -15.71 10.49
CA ARG A 155 -5.59 -14.58 11.26
C ARG A 155 -4.06 -14.63 11.34
N ARG A 156 -3.49 -15.81 11.57
CA ARG A 156 -2.04 -16.04 11.66
C ARG A 156 -1.32 -15.63 10.37
N THR A 157 -1.93 -15.86 9.21
CA THR A 157 -1.35 -15.44 7.91
C THR A 157 -1.21 -13.90 7.86
N TYR A 158 -2.26 -13.18 8.24
CA TYR A 158 -2.24 -11.72 8.30
C TYR A 158 -1.19 -11.21 9.30
N GLU A 159 -1.19 -11.73 10.52
CA GLU A 159 -0.24 -11.33 11.56
C GLU A 159 1.21 -11.62 11.17
N THR A 160 1.46 -12.70 10.43
CA THR A 160 2.80 -13.01 9.90
C THR A 160 3.25 -11.99 8.86
N VAL A 161 2.37 -11.60 7.94
CA VAL A 161 2.69 -10.64 6.87
C VAL A 161 2.91 -9.24 7.44
N PHE A 162 1.99 -8.78 8.27
CA PHE A 162 2.07 -7.43 8.85
C PHE A 162 3.11 -7.35 9.98
N GLY A 163 3.39 -8.44 10.66
CA GLY A 163 4.25 -8.48 11.85
C GLY A 163 3.56 -7.88 13.08
N ALA A 164 2.23 -7.82 13.10
CA ALA A 164 1.45 -7.11 14.11
C ALA A 164 0.06 -7.74 14.28
N PRO A 165 -0.63 -7.53 15.42
CA PRO A 165 -2.04 -7.89 15.60
C PRO A 165 -2.92 -7.23 14.54
N VAL A 166 -3.93 -7.96 14.04
CA VAL A 166 -4.86 -7.46 13.03
C VAL A 166 -6.29 -7.44 13.58
N VAL A 167 -6.97 -6.30 13.43
CA VAL A 167 -8.36 -6.10 13.81
C VAL A 167 -9.20 -5.95 12.55
N PHE A 168 -10.14 -6.87 12.36
CA PHE A 168 -11.04 -6.89 11.21
C PHE A 168 -12.33 -6.14 11.48
N GLU A 169 -13.11 -5.91 10.41
CA GLU A 169 -14.44 -5.27 10.45
C GLU A 169 -14.36 -3.85 11.04
N GLN A 170 -13.25 -3.17 10.81
CA GLN A 170 -13.06 -1.79 11.21
C GLN A 170 -13.63 -0.83 10.15
N PRO A 171 -13.99 0.40 10.54
CA PRO A 171 -14.54 1.37 9.58
C PRO A 171 -13.61 1.67 8.41
N ARG A 172 -12.30 1.52 8.59
CA ARG A 172 -11.27 1.88 7.59
C ARG A 172 -10.04 0.98 7.65
N ALA A 173 -9.35 0.89 6.51
CA ALA A 173 -8.03 0.27 6.45
C ALA A 173 -6.97 1.22 7.01
N ALA A 174 -6.18 0.75 7.98
CA ALA A 174 -5.15 1.58 8.60
C ALA A 174 -4.00 0.75 9.19
N VAL A 175 -2.83 1.39 9.28
CA VAL A 175 -1.67 0.90 10.02
C VAL A 175 -1.39 1.87 11.16
N HIS A 176 -1.24 1.36 12.37
CA HIS A 176 -0.96 2.13 13.57
C HIS A 176 0.52 1.98 13.94
N LEU A 177 1.25 3.11 13.90
CA LEU A 177 2.70 3.15 14.06
C LEU A 177 3.09 3.92 15.32
N ALA A 178 4.24 3.58 15.89
CA ALA A 178 4.83 4.39 16.95
C ALA A 178 5.27 5.76 16.38
N PRO A 179 5.04 6.88 17.09
CA PRO A 179 5.34 8.22 16.60
C PRO A 179 6.82 8.46 16.24
N ASP A 180 7.73 7.81 16.94
CA ASP A 180 9.18 7.90 16.71
C ASP A 180 9.59 7.33 15.35
N LEU A 181 8.81 6.41 14.77
CA LEU A 181 9.04 5.91 13.42
C LEU A 181 9.02 7.02 12.35
N LEU A 182 8.28 8.10 12.56
CA LEU A 182 8.26 9.20 11.60
C LEU A 182 9.62 9.87 11.42
N ALA A 183 10.46 9.87 12.47
CA ALA A 183 11.80 10.41 12.42
C ALA A 183 12.85 9.44 11.83
N THR A 184 12.46 8.19 11.55
CA THR A 184 13.38 7.19 10.99
C THR A 184 13.87 7.64 9.61
N PRO A 185 15.20 7.73 9.39
CA PRO A 185 15.73 8.11 8.10
C PRO A 185 15.50 7.02 7.05
N LEU A 186 15.32 7.44 5.81
CA LEU A 186 15.33 6.53 4.67
C LEU A 186 16.77 6.19 4.28
N LYS A 187 16.96 5.04 3.63
CA LYS A 187 18.23 4.73 2.98
C LYS A 187 18.55 5.81 1.95
N PRO A 188 19.81 6.21 1.83
CA PRO A 188 20.20 7.15 0.79
C PRO A 188 19.72 6.68 -0.60
N ALA A 189 19.08 7.58 -1.34
CA ALA A 189 18.73 7.32 -2.73
C ALA A 189 19.98 6.89 -3.52
N ARG A 190 19.80 6.06 -4.54
CA ARG A 190 20.87 5.71 -5.47
C ARG A 190 21.47 6.98 -6.07
N PRO A 191 22.79 7.02 -6.36
CA PRO A 191 23.46 8.22 -6.87
C PRO A 191 22.73 8.84 -8.09
N GLU A 192 22.20 7.99 -8.98
CA GLU A 192 21.48 8.41 -10.18
C GLU A 192 20.19 9.15 -9.82
N ILE A 193 19.42 8.66 -8.85
CA ILE A 193 18.19 9.29 -8.37
C ILE A 193 18.51 10.59 -7.66
N ARG A 194 19.57 10.61 -6.83
CA ARG A 194 20.01 11.83 -6.14
C ARG A 194 20.44 12.91 -7.12
N HIS A 195 21.15 12.55 -8.19
CA HIS A 195 21.55 13.48 -9.24
C HIS A 195 20.33 14.09 -9.94
N PHE A 196 19.32 13.26 -10.24
CA PHE A 196 18.06 13.71 -10.84
C PHE A 196 17.30 14.67 -9.91
N LEU A 197 17.16 14.35 -8.63
CA LEU A 197 16.48 15.20 -7.65
C LEU A 197 17.17 16.56 -7.47
N ASN A 198 18.51 16.60 -7.47
CA ASN A 198 19.27 17.86 -7.37
C ASN A 198 19.12 18.76 -8.59
N PHE A 199 18.60 18.27 -9.70
CA PHE A 199 18.36 19.07 -10.92
C PHE A 199 17.04 19.87 -10.85
N PHE A 200 16.12 19.52 -9.95
CA PHE A 200 14.82 20.14 -9.78
C PHE A 200 14.71 21.00 -8.49
N HIS A 201 15.78 21.09 -7.72
CA HIS A 201 15.93 22.03 -6.61
C HIS A 201 16.86 23.18 -6.95
#